data_8ba2b437616ee5e1945385eded7018f5
#
_entry.id   8ba2b437616ee5e1945385eded7018f5
#
_cell.length_a   1.000
_cell.length_b   1.000
_cell.length_c   1.000
_cell.angle_alpha   90.00
_cell.angle_beta   90.00
_cell.angle_gamma   90.00
#
_symmetry.space_group_name_H-M   'P 1'
#
loop_
_entity.id
_entity.type
_entity.pdbx_description
1 polymer ?
#
loop_
_entity_poly.entity_id
_entity_poly.type
_entity_poly.pdbx_seq_one_letter_code
_entity_poly.pdbx_strand_id
1 'polypeptide(L)'
;MRKNHNRLYYGRFRHKTVFKIPGSLMFFPTTDEHLITIKERHPNTPNINFLADFIMSNRQKIKFRFQDRRSMFYTDKKLAQQLINKLWDFWIGYETVDPKHGKLGENIIGCTRLPHGKYHYQVHLKKDAHLHTTSAQKDNLREFIERNVDHCLVPGYAILDYLEDRCPYCFGGYFYVTKEQFITPIYMMAQEAIDKVIQFRKVKKNGSDKKTTR
;
A
#
# COMPACT_ATOMS: atom_id res chain seq x y z
N MET A 1 -2.51 -9.76 -1.32
CA MET A 1 -1.06 -9.99 -1.16
C MET A 1 -0.64 -9.44 0.18
N ARG A 2 -0.01 -10.23 1.06
CA ARG A 2 0.64 -9.70 2.27
C ARG A 2 2.00 -9.13 1.85
N LYS A 3 2.11 -7.82 1.86
CA LYS A 3 3.38 -7.12 1.65
C LYS A 3 4.10 -7.06 2.99
N ASN A 4 5.27 -7.67 3.08
CA ASN A 4 6.16 -7.47 4.21
C ASN A 4 6.99 -6.23 3.87
N HIS A 5 6.62 -5.10 4.45
CA HIS A 5 7.34 -3.86 4.25
C HIS A 5 8.64 -3.88 5.04
N ASN A 6 9.70 -3.39 4.44
CA ASN A 6 10.99 -3.15 5.09
C ASN A 6 11.10 -1.73 5.66
N ARG A 7 10.18 -0.83 5.29
CA ARG A 7 10.16 0.55 5.76
C ARG A 7 9.07 0.75 6.80
N LEU A 8 9.40 1.49 7.84
CA LEU A 8 8.41 1.92 8.83
C LEU A 8 7.32 2.77 8.19
N TYR A 9 6.09 2.56 8.57
CA TYR A 9 4.99 3.44 8.19
C TYR A 9 5.26 4.86 8.71
N TYR A 10 5.20 5.85 7.83
CA TYR A 10 5.54 7.24 8.15
C TYR A 10 6.91 7.41 8.83
N GLY A 11 7.89 6.52 8.50
CA GLY A 11 9.22 6.53 9.09
C GLY A 11 9.28 6.15 10.59
N ARG A 12 8.15 5.82 11.23
CA ARG A 12 8.04 5.66 12.68
C ARG A 12 7.36 4.38 13.13
N PHE A 13 6.26 3.98 12.51
CA PHE A 13 5.38 2.93 13.03
C PHE A 13 5.66 1.57 12.41
N ARG A 14 5.65 0.52 13.24
CA ARG A 14 5.85 -0.86 12.79
C ARG A 14 4.56 -1.59 12.46
N HIS A 15 3.44 -1.14 13.02
CA HIS A 15 2.17 -1.86 12.95
C HIS A 15 1.11 -0.99 12.28
N LYS A 16 0.31 -1.62 11.43
CA LYS A 16 -0.88 -1.03 10.82
C LYS A 16 -2.05 -1.94 11.09
N THR A 17 -3.09 -1.42 11.70
CA THR A 17 -4.39 -2.08 11.87
C THR A 17 -5.42 -1.42 10.98
N VAL A 18 -6.32 -2.22 10.45
CA VAL A 18 -7.39 -1.76 9.56
C VAL A 18 -8.73 -2.26 10.08
N PHE A 19 -9.68 -1.35 10.19
CA PHE A 19 -11.03 -1.61 10.64
C PHE A 19 -12.04 -1.12 9.61
N LYS A 20 -13.22 -1.73 9.59
CA LYS A 20 -14.38 -1.27 8.84
C LYS A 20 -15.39 -0.72 9.84
N ILE A 21 -15.21 0.55 10.22
CA ILE A 21 -16.08 1.21 11.20
C ILE A 21 -17.10 2.05 10.44
N PRO A 22 -18.41 1.74 10.55
CA PRO A 22 -19.46 2.57 9.98
C PRO A 22 -19.36 4.00 10.52
N GLY A 23 -19.54 4.99 9.64
CA GLY A 23 -19.51 6.39 10.04
C GLY A 23 -18.15 6.95 10.45
N SER A 24 -17.04 6.25 10.19
CA SER A 24 -15.70 6.72 10.60
C SER A 24 -15.30 8.09 10.03
N LEU A 25 -15.94 8.57 8.97
CA LEU A 25 -15.71 9.91 8.44
C LEU A 25 -16.23 11.02 9.36
N MET A 26 -17.15 10.73 10.30
CA MET A 26 -17.61 11.69 11.29
C MET A 26 -16.50 12.22 12.18
N PHE A 27 -15.38 11.49 12.31
CA PHE A 27 -14.23 11.93 13.09
C PHE A 27 -13.43 13.07 12.47
N PHE A 28 -13.81 13.57 11.28
CA PHE A 28 -13.23 14.77 10.69
C PHE A 28 -14.07 16.02 11.02
N PRO A 29 -13.40 17.15 11.35
CA PRO A 29 -11.96 17.31 11.63
C PRO A 29 -11.60 16.64 12.94
N THR A 30 -10.39 16.08 13.05
CA THR A 30 -9.97 15.28 14.20
C THR A 30 -9.40 16.14 15.35
N THR A 31 -9.96 17.32 15.60
CA THR A 31 -9.62 18.16 16.76
C THR A 31 -10.21 17.56 18.04
N ASP A 32 -9.65 17.91 19.19
CA ASP A 32 -10.15 17.38 20.46
C ASP A 32 -11.56 17.88 20.77
N GLU A 33 -11.87 19.14 20.47
CA GLU A 33 -13.21 19.72 20.60
C GLU A 33 -14.23 18.95 19.75
N HIS A 34 -13.85 18.62 18.51
CA HIS A 34 -14.74 17.86 17.64
C HIS A 34 -14.97 16.43 18.16
N LEU A 35 -13.93 15.77 18.67
CA LEU A 35 -14.05 14.43 19.23
C LEU A 35 -14.91 14.42 20.51
N ILE A 36 -14.84 15.45 21.33
CA ILE A 36 -15.75 15.64 22.48
C ILE A 36 -17.19 15.79 22.01
N THR A 37 -17.43 16.67 21.02
CA THR A 37 -18.76 16.87 20.44
C THR A 37 -19.35 15.57 19.87
N ILE A 38 -18.52 14.73 19.23
CA ILE A 38 -18.96 13.41 18.72
C ILE A 38 -19.43 12.53 19.88
N LYS A 39 -18.70 12.47 20.99
CA LYS A 39 -19.09 11.68 22.17
C LYS A 39 -20.41 12.15 22.75
N GLU A 40 -20.60 13.45 22.86
CA GLU A 40 -21.86 14.04 23.36
C GLU A 40 -23.05 13.71 22.45
N ARG A 41 -22.85 13.71 21.12
CA ARG A 41 -23.89 13.33 20.15
C ARG A 41 -24.19 11.82 20.09
N HIS A 42 -23.25 10.99 20.50
CA HIS A 42 -23.33 9.53 20.45
C HIS A 42 -23.06 8.85 21.79
N PRO A 43 -23.73 9.25 22.89
CA PRO A 43 -23.43 8.76 24.25
C PRO A 43 -23.61 7.25 24.38
N ASN A 44 -24.54 6.67 23.62
CA ASN A 44 -24.89 5.25 23.68
C ASN A 44 -24.10 4.38 22.66
N THR A 45 -23.03 4.89 22.07
CA THR A 45 -22.22 4.16 21.08
C THR A 45 -20.82 3.90 21.62
N PRO A 46 -20.60 2.78 22.34
CA PRO A 46 -19.34 2.50 23.05
C PRO A 46 -18.11 2.52 22.15
N ASN A 47 -18.24 2.02 20.90
CA ASN A 47 -17.12 1.96 19.95
C ASN A 47 -16.70 3.35 19.46
N ILE A 48 -17.64 4.26 19.25
CA ILE A 48 -17.36 5.66 18.88
C ILE A 48 -16.68 6.36 20.05
N ASN A 49 -17.24 6.24 21.25
CA ASN A 49 -16.68 6.86 22.45
C ASN A 49 -15.26 6.35 22.73
N PHE A 50 -15.06 5.01 22.67
CA PHE A 50 -13.74 4.43 22.82
C PHE A 50 -12.75 4.99 21.78
N LEU A 51 -13.17 5.08 20.51
CA LEU A 51 -12.28 5.53 19.44
C LEU A 51 -11.91 7.00 19.59
N ALA A 52 -12.84 7.86 19.98
CA ALA A 52 -12.58 9.28 20.27
C ALA A 52 -11.57 9.40 21.44
N ASP A 53 -11.80 8.70 22.54
CA ASP A 53 -10.90 8.70 23.70
C ASP A 53 -9.52 8.14 23.35
N PHE A 54 -9.49 7.08 22.57
CA PHE A 54 -8.24 6.48 22.11
C PHE A 54 -7.40 7.45 21.27
N ILE A 55 -8.04 8.18 20.34
CA ILE A 55 -7.36 9.17 19.51
C ILE A 55 -6.85 10.32 20.35
N MET A 56 -7.66 10.89 21.21
CA MET A 56 -7.26 12.00 22.11
C MET A 56 -6.08 11.60 22.99
N SER A 57 -6.19 10.46 23.69
CA SER A 57 -5.17 9.98 24.64
C SER A 57 -3.85 9.56 23.98
N ASN A 58 -3.86 9.22 22.70
CA ASN A 58 -2.69 8.66 22.02
C ASN A 58 -2.23 9.49 20.81
N ARG A 59 -2.71 10.71 20.64
CA ARG A 59 -2.48 11.56 19.46
C ARG A 59 -1.00 11.64 19.07
N GLN A 60 -0.09 11.80 20.03
CA GLN A 60 1.35 11.85 19.79
C GLN A 60 1.99 10.49 19.46
N LYS A 61 1.32 9.39 19.80
CA LYS A 61 1.85 8.02 19.70
C LYS A 61 1.29 7.25 18.52
N ILE A 62 0.33 7.82 17.79
CA ILE A 62 -0.33 7.17 16.67
C ILE A 62 -0.34 8.07 15.44
N LYS A 63 -0.49 7.45 14.27
CA LYS A 63 -0.98 8.10 13.06
C LYS A 63 -2.21 7.34 12.62
N PHE A 64 -3.22 8.04 12.14
CA PHE A 64 -4.43 7.40 11.63
C PHE A 64 -4.88 8.05 10.34
N ARG A 65 -5.70 7.31 9.60
CA ARG A 65 -6.32 7.75 8.37
C ARG A 65 -7.71 7.14 8.27
N PHE A 66 -8.70 7.97 8.11
CA PHE A 66 -10.03 7.58 7.73
C PHE A 66 -10.19 7.76 6.23
N GLN A 67 -10.65 6.72 5.56
CA GLN A 67 -10.88 6.76 4.14
C GLN A 67 -12.05 5.86 3.80
N ASP A 68 -13.12 6.48 3.27
CA ASP A 68 -14.32 5.77 2.94
C ASP A 68 -14.88 5.02 4.16
N ARG A 69 -15.00 3.70 4.10
CA ARG A 69 -15.44 2.85 5.23
C ARG A 69 -14.28 2.21 5.97
N ARG A 70 -13.05 2.66 5.75
CA ARG A 70 -11.85 2.07 6.35
C ARG A 70 -11.17 3.05 7.28
N SER A 71 -10.93 2.58 8.51
CA SER A 71 -10.14 3.28 9.53
C SER A 71 -8.81 2.57 9.68
N MET A 72 -7.72 3.26 9.38
CA MET A 72 -6.36 2.72 9.44
C MET A 72 -5.60 3.39 10.57
N PHE A 73 -4.99 2.60 11.45
CA PHE A 73 -4.17 3.09 12.55
C PHE A 73 -2.75 2.56 12.42
N TYR A 74 -1.78 3.43 12.59
CA TYR A 74 -0.36 3.15 12.58
C TYR A 74 0.17 3.40 13.99
N THR A 75 0.67 2.35 14.64
CA THR A 75 0.94 2.36 16.07
C THR A 75 2.13 1.47 16.43
N ASP A 76 2.43 1.38 17.73
CA ASP A 76 3.21 0.29 18.31
C ASP A 76 2.34 -0.98 18.50
N LYS A 77 2.98 -2.08 18.92
CA LYS A 77 2.29 -3.37 19.12
C LYS A 77 1.22 -3.30 20.21
N LYS A 78 1.49 -2.59 21.30
CA LYS A 78 0.58 -2.51 22.48
C LYS A 78 -0.71 -1.80 22.10
N LEU A 79 -0.59 -0.64 21.48
CA LEU A 79 -1.76 0.14 21.02
C LEU A 79 -2.52 -0.57 19.89
N ALA A 80 -1.81 -1.26 18.97
CA ALA A 80 -2.46 -2.09 17.95
C ALA A 80 -3.32 -3.19 18.58
N GLN A 81 -2.79 -3.88 19.58
CA GLN A 81 -3.52 -4.94 20.29
C GLN A 81 -4.72 -4.38 21.07
N GLN A 82 -4.58 -3.23 21.70
CA GLN A 82 -5.68 -2.55 22.40
C GLN A 82 -6.83 -2.22 21.45
N LEU A 83 -6.52 -1.67 20.27
CA LEU A 83 -7.52 -1.39 19.23
C LEU A 83 -8.21 -2.66 18.75
N ILE A 84 -7.45 -3.73 18.45
CA ILE A 84 -8.01 -5.00 17.99
C ILE A 84 -8.95 -5.60 19.05
N ASN A 85 -8.53 -5.62 20.30
CA ASN A 85 -9.35 -6.19 21.38
C ASN A 85 -10.67 -5.44 21.60
N LYS A 86 -10.66 -4.13 21.46
CA LYS A 86 -11.85 -3.29 21.69
C LYS A 86 -12.77 -3.16 20.46
N LEU A 87 -12.20 -3.29 19.26
CA LEU A 87 -12.91 -3.13 17.99
C LEU A 87 -12.88 -4.42 17.17
N TRP A 88 -12.90 -5.57 17.85
CA TRP A 88 -12.77 -6.90 17.21
C TRP A 88 -13.76 -7.12 16.09
N ASP A 89 -15.01 -6.76 16.28
CA ASP A 89 -16.10 -6.97 15.30
C ASP A 89 -15.91 -6.15 14.01
N PHE A 90 -15.11 -5.10 14.08
CA PHE A 90 -14.80 -4.23 12.95
C PHE A 90 -13.42 -4.49 12.34
N TRP A 91 -12.63 -5.36 12.95
CA TRP A 91 -11.26 -5.62 12.51
C TRP A 91 -11.21 -6.43 11.22
N ILE A 92 -10.49 -5.90 10.20
CA ILE A 92 -10.37 -6.52 8.89
C ILE A 92 -8.93 -6.82 8.47
N GLY A 93 -7.95 -6.25 9.15
CA GLY A 93 -6.56 -6.51 8.76
C GLY A 93 -5.52 -5.97 9.73
N TYR A 94 -4.37 -6.65 9.71
CA TYR A 94 -3.19 -6.28 10.46
C TYR A 94 -1.95 -6.51 9.61
N GLU A 95 -1.10 -5.50 9.55
CA GLU A 95 0.18 -5.55 8.86
C GLU A 95 1.28 -5.15 9.82
N THR A 96 2.43 -5.79 9.70
CA THR A 96 3.60 -5.42 10.50
C THR A 96 4.84 -5.33 9.63
N VAL A 97 5.71 -4.38 9.96
CA VAL A 97 7.05 -4.30 9.38
C VAL A 97 7.94 -5.33 10.08
N ASP A 98 8.47 -6.28 9.33
CA ASP A 98 9.44 -7.23 9.86
C ASP A 98 10.83 -6.57 9.89
N PRO A 99 11.44 -6.38 11.07
CA PRO A 99 12.78 -5.81 11.18
C PRO A 99 13.85 -6.60 10.43
N LYS A 100 13.65 -7.90 10.24
CA LYS A 100 14.56 -8.75 9.47
C LYS A 100 14.60 -8.41 7.98
N HIS A 101 13.54 -7.76 7.47
CA HIS A 101 13.48 -7.29 6.09
C HIS A 101 14.04 -5.86 5.92
N GLY A 102 14.45 -5.20 6.98
CA GLY A 102 15.08 -3.85 6.94
C GLY A 102 16.42 -3.79 6.20
N LYS A 103 16.99 -4.96 5.81
CA LYS A 103 18.18 -5.07 4.97
C LYS A 103 17.88 -5.14 3.46
N LEU A 104 16.61 -5.18 3.07
CA LEU A 104 16.25 -5.09 1.65
C LEU A 104 16.51 -3.66 1.18
N GLY A 105 17.17 -3.54 0.04
CA GLY A 105 17.53 -2.26 -0.56
C GLY A 105 16.33 -1.36 -0.85
N GLU A 106 16.62 -0.15 -1.27
CA GLU A 106 15.61 0.78 -1.74
C GLU A 106 14.84 0.16 -2.92
N ASN A 107 13.53 0.38 -2.97
CA ASN A 107 12.64 -0.19 -3.98
C ASN A 107 12.56 -1.74 -4.02
N ILE A 108 13.04 -2.45 -2.99
CA ILE A 108 12.82 -3.89 -2.86
C ILE A 108 11.73 -4.17 -1.84
N ILE A 109 10.69 -4.92 -2.24
CA ILE A 109 9.59 -5.33 -1.36
C ILE A 109 9.67 -6.85 -1.15
N GLY A 110 9.82 -7.25 0.13
CA GLY A 110 9.67 -8.64 0.52
C GLY A 110 8.20 -9.08 0.42
N CYS A 111 7.94 -10.24 -0.15
CA CYS A 111 6.58 -10.79 -0.23
C CYS A 111 6.59 -12.32 -0.11
N THR A 112 5.52 -12.90 0.40
CA THR A 112 5.36 -14.35 0.49
C THR A 112 4.90 -14.96 -0.82
N ARG A 113 4.19 -14.18 -1.65
CA ARG A 113 3.77 -14.53 -2.99
C ARG A 113 4.06 -13.36 -3.92
N LEU A 114 4.62 -13.65 -5.07
CA LEU A 114 4.82 -12.64 -6.12
C LEU A 114 3.47 -12.08 -6.61
N PRO A 115 3.43 -10.84 -7.09
CA PRO A 115 2.27 -10.32 -7.80
C PRO A 115 1.85 -11.26 -8.93
N HIS A 116 0.56 -11.57 -9.01
CA HIS A 116 -0.02 -12.52 -9.96
C HIS A 116 0.73 -13.85 -10.08
N GLY A 117 1.46 -14.25 -9.01
CA GLY A 117 2.20 -15.52 -8.93
C GLY A 117 3.58 -15.52 -9.59
N LYS A 118 3.89 -14.63 -10.53
CA LYS A 118 5.09 -14.72 -11.38
C LYS A 118 5.92 -13.44 -11.53
N TYR A 119 5.37 -12.24 -11.25
CA TYR A 119 6.06 -11.00 -11.56
C TYR A 119 7.01 -10.57 -10.45
N HIS A 120 8.26 -10.31 -10.82
CA HIS A 120 9.32 -9.87 -9.90
C HIS A 120 9.50 -8.35 -9.85
N TYR A 121 9.02 -7.64 -10.87
CA TYR A 121 9.22 -6.19 -10.99
C TYR A 121 7.90 -5.49 -11.25
N GLN A 122 7.80 -4.25 -10.77
CA GLN A 122 6.71 -3.33 -11.03
C GLN A 122 7.32 -2.00 -11.47
N VAL A 123 7.07 -1.62 -12.71
CA VAL A 123 7.54 -0.36 -13.29
C VAL A 123 6.46 0.68 -13.11
N HIS A 124 6.78 1.76 -12.43
CA HIS A 124 5.89 2.91 -12.22
C HIS A 124 6.24 4.02 -13.18
N LEU A 125 5.24 4.58 -13.84
CA LEU A 125 5.40 5.80 -14.61
C LEU A 125 5.15 7.02 -13.72
N LYS A 126 5.82 8.13 -14.06
CA LYS A 126 5.59 9.44 -13.44
C LYS A 126 4.14 9.87 -13.68
N LYS A 127 3.59 10.68 -12.79
CA LYS A 127 2.24 11.23 -12.98
C LYS A 127 2.14 12.13 -14.21
N ASP A 128 3.22 12.81 -14.50
CA ASP A 128 3.42 13.73 -15.62
C ASP A 128 4.21 13.09 -16.77
N ALA A 129 4.18 11.76 -16.89
CA ALA A 129 4.91 11.02 -17.93
C ALA A 129 4.63 11.54 -19.36
N HIS A 130 3.44 12.12 -19.60
CA HIS A 130 3.07 12.72 -20.87
C HIS A 130 3.96 13.91 -21.28
N LEU A 131 4.59 14.59 -20.30
CA LEU A 131 5.55 15.67 -20.56
C LEU A 131 6.94 15.14 -20.92
N HIS A 132 7.19 13.87 -20.67
CA HIS A 132 8.50 13.23 -20.81
C HIS A 132 8.53 12.09 -21.82
N THR A 133 7.47 11.92 -22.61
CA THR A 133 7.34 10.80 -23.54
C THR A 133 6.80 11.30 -24.88
N THR A 134 7.53 11.02 -25.94
CA THR A 134 7.05 11.25 -27.32
C THR A 134 6.07 10.16 -27.74
N SER A 135 5.24 10.40 -28.77
CA SER A 135 4.34 9.39 -29.31
C SER A 135 5.10 8.14 -29.77
N ALA A 136 6.25 8.29 -30.41
CA ALA A 136 7.10 7.17 -30.81
C ALA A 136 7.59 6.32 -29.62
N GLN A 137 7.93 6.96 -28.50
CA GLN A 137 8.31 6.24 -27.27
C GLN A 137 7.14 5.49 -26.64
N LYS A 138 5.94 6.05 -26.68
CA LYS A 138 4.71 5.36 -26.24
C LYS A 138 4.42 4.14 -27.11
N ASP A 139 4.48 4.31 -28.43
CA ASP A 139 4.26 3.23 -29.39
C ASP A 139 5.27 2.10 -29.17
N ASN A 140 6.55 2.43 -29.04
CA ASN A 140 7.59 1.45 -28.77
C ASN A 140 7.34 0.70 -27.45
N LEU A 141 6.93 1.41 -26.38
CA LEU A 141 6.64 0.79 -25.09
C LEU A 141 5.38 -0.10 -25.19
N ARG A 142 4.34 0.34 -25.90
CA ARG A 142 3.13 -0.44 -26.16
C ARG A 142 3.48 -1.72 -26.91
N GLU A 143 4.15 -1.62 -28.06
CA GLU A 143 4.57 -2.79 -28.84
C GLU A 143 5.46 -3.75 -28.05
N PHE A 144 6.36 -3.21 -27.21
CA PHE A 144 7.18 -4.04 -26.36
C PHE A 144 6.33 -4.85 -25.35
N ILE A 145 5.33 -4.23 -24.73
CA ILE A 145 4.41 -4.91 -23.80
C ILE A 145 3.59 -5.98 -24.54
N GLU A 146 3.06 -5.66 -25.71
CA GLU A 146 2.26 -6.56 -26.52
C GLU A 146 3.05 -7.78 -27.01
N ARG A 147 4.28 -7.56 -27.49
CA ARG A 147 5.19 -8.65 -27.91
C ARG A 147 5.65 -9.54 -26.74
N ASN A 148 5.58 -9.03 -25.51
CA ASN A 148 6.04 -9.74 -24.32
C ASN A 148 4.89 -10.00 -23.34
N VAL A 149 3.69 -10.31 -23.80
CA VAL A 149 2.49 -10.51 -22.99
C VAL A 149 2.67 -11.58 -21.90
N ASP A 150 3.48 -12.61 -22.15
CA ASP A 150 3.80 -13.63 -21.13
C ASP A 150 4.71 -13.10 -20.01
N HIS A 151 5.42 -12.02 -20.26
CA HIS A 151 6.40 -11.43 -19.37
C HIS A 151 5.98 -10.07 -18.81
N CYS A 152 5.04 -9.40 -19.45
CA CYS A 152 4.50 -8.12 -19.05
C CYS A 152 3.02 -8.23 -18.69
N LEU A 153 2.55 -7.48 -17.70
CA LEU A 153 1.14 -7.39 -17.34
C LEU A 153 0.78 -5.96 -16.98
N VAL A 154 -0.16 -5.39 -17.70
CA VAL A 154 -0.78 -4.11 -17.35
C VAL A 154 -2.07 -4.40 -16.58
N PRO A 155 -2.13 -4.12 -15.26
CA PRO A 155 -3.26 -4.53 -14.42
C PRO A 155 -4.45 -3.56 -14.46
N GLY A 156 -4.32 -2.44 -15.14
CA GLY A 156 -5.35 -1.40 -15.13
C GLY A 156 -5.37 -0.54 -16.37
N TYR A 157 -6.53 0.06 -16.64
CA TYR A 157 -6.77 0.84 -17.86
C TYR A 157 -5.91 2.11 -17.96
N ALA A 158 -5.52 2.73 -16.85
CA ALA A 158 -4.81 4.01 -16.87
C ALA A 158 -3.52 4.01 -17.71
N ILE A 159 -2.75 2.92 -17.71
CA ILE A 159 -1.59 2.79 -18.59
C ILE A 159 -1.99 2.47 -20.02
N LEU A 160 -2.96 1.59 -20.22
CA LEU A 160 -3.43 1.26 -21.57
C LEU A 160 -3.99 2.50 -22.25
N ASP A 161 -4.86 3.26 -21.56
CA ASP A 161 -5.42 4.49 -22.09
C ASP A 161 -4.34 5.54 -22.42
N TYR A 162 -3.29 5.59 -21.61
CA TYR A 162 -2.14 6.47 -21.85
C TYR A 162 -1.32 6.02 -23.07
N LEU A 163 -1.01 4.74 -23.20
CA LEU A 163 -0.22 4.19 -24.31
C LEU A 163 -0.97 4.21 -25.65
N GLU A 164 -2.30 4.16 -25.61
CA GLU A 164 -3.18 4.21 -26.77
C GLU A 164 -3.67 5.62 -27.10
N ASP A 165 -3.09 6.66 -26.46
CA ASP A 165 -3.45 8.07 -26.60
C ASP A 165 -4.94 8.40 -26.32
N ARG A 166 -5.65 7.50 -25.62
CA ARG A 166 -7.03 7.73 -25.18
C ARG A 166 -7.09 8.72 -23.99
N CYS A 167 -6.03 8.79 -23.20
CA CYS A 167 -5.88 9.73 -22.11
C CYS A 167 -4.44 10.25 -22.07
N PRO A 168 -4.21 11.57 -22.03
CA PRO A 168 -2.86 12.12 -21.95
C PRO A 168 -2.16 11.81 -20.62
N TYR A 169 -2.92 11.46 -19.57
CA TYR A 169 -2.39 11.25 -18.24
C TYR A 169 -2.34 9.76 -17.87
N CYS A 170 -1.21 9.28 -17.37
CA CYS A 170 -1.09 7.91 -16.86
C CYS A 170 -1.47 7.77 -15.37
N PHE A 171 -1.78 8.88 -14.67
CA PHE A 171 -2.20 8.93 -13.27
C PHE A 171 -1.30 8.15 -12.29
N GLY A 172 0.00 8.04 -12.60
CA GLY A 172 0.94 7.23 -11.82
C GLY A 172 0.69 5.73 -11.97
N GLY A 173 0.25 5.32 -13.15
CA GLY A 173 0.03 3.92 -13.49
C GLY A 173 1.30 3.08 -13.44
N TYR A 174 1.13 1.78 -13.46
CA TYR A 174 2.25 0.84 -13.41
C TYR A 174 1.91 -0.44 -14.16
N PHE A 175 2.95 -1.16 -14.56
CA PHE A 175 2.84 -2.50 -15.10
C PHE A 175 3.87 -3.44 -14.46
N TYR A 176 3.63 -4.74 -14.59
CA TYR A 176 4.50 -5.76 -14.02
C TYR A 176 5.38 -6.39 -15.07
N VAL A 177 6.58 -6.84 -14.63
CA VAL A 177 7.56 -7.53 -15.47
C VAL A 177 8.10 -8.74 -14.72
N THR A 178 8.31 -9.86 -15.43
CA THR A 178 8.75 -11.11 -14.79
C THR A 178 10.24 -11.14 -14.47
N LYS A 179 11.11 -10.63 -15.33
CA LYS A 179 12.58 -10.75 -15.24
C LYS A 179 13.26 -9.42 -15.44
N GLU A 180 14.44 -9.28 -14.86
CA GLU A 180 15.27 -8.08 -14.91
C GLU A 180 15.70 -7.73 -16.35
N GLN A 181 15.96 -8.73 -17.18
CA GLN A 181 16.37 -8.53 -18.57
C GLN A 181 15.38 -7.67 -19.40
N PHE A 182 14.11 -7.60 -19.00
CA PHE A 182 13.11 -6.76 -19.65
C PHE A 182 13.13 -5.31 -19.17
N ILE A 183 13.82 -5.02 -18.05
CA ILE A 183 13.86 -3.67 -17.48
C ILE A 183 14.75 -2.75 -18.33
N THR A 184 15.90 -3.26 -18.79
CA THR A 184 16.84 -2.45 -19.61
C THR A 184 16.20 -1.93 -20.88
N PRO A 185 15.54 -2.75 -21.74
CA PRO A 185 14.82 -2.23 -22.91
C PRO A 185 13.76 -1.19 -22.57
N ILE A 186 13.02 -1.36 -21.45
CA ILE A 186 12.01 -0.40 -21.02
C ILE A 186 12.65 0.95 -20.68
N TYR A 187 13.79 0.96 -19.97
CA TYR A 187 14.53 2.18 -19.73
C TYR A 187 15.04 2.83 -21.02
N MET A 188 15.53 2.06 -21.96
CA MET A 188 16.00 2.59 -23.25
C MET A 188 14.87 3.28 -24.04
N MET A 189 13.64 2.78 -23.93
CA MET A 189 12.48 3.35 -24.64
C MET A 189 11.87 4.57 -23.94
N ALA A 190 11.82 4.58 -22.61
CA ALA A 190 11.01 5.55 -21.87
C ALA A 190 11.60 5.95 -20.50
N GLN A 191 12.93 6.07 -20.39
CA GLN A 191 13.62 6.38 -19.12
C GLN A 191 13.03 7.60 -18.41
N GLU A 192 12.82 8.69 -19.13
CA GLU A 192 12.33 9.96 -18.57
C GLU A 192 10.91 9.85 -18.03
N ALA A 193 10.12 8.89 -18.52
CA ALA A 193 8.76 8.65 -18.04
C ALA A 193 8.69 7.73 -16.81
N ILE A 194 9.79 7.05 -16.45
CA ILE A 194 9.81 6.11 -15.34
C ILE A 194 10.03 6.87 -14.02
N ASP A 195 9.12 6.67 -13.05
CA ASP A 195 9.28 7.16 -11.67
C ASP A 195 10.22 6.25 -10.87
N LYS A 196 9.93 4.94 -10.88
CA LYS A 196 10.71 3.93 -10.17
C LYS A 196 10.38 2.52 -10.63
N VAL A 197 11.33 1.62 -10.37
CA VAL A 197 11.12 0.18 -10.51
C VAL A 197 11.17 -0.45 -9.12
N ILE A 198 10.11 -1.18 -8.77
CA ILE A 198 10.02 -1.93 -7.52
C ILE A 198 10.32 -3.40 -7.79
N GLN A 199 11.30 -3.96 -7.09
CA GLN A 199 11.59 -5.38 -7.11
C GLN A 199 10.82 -6.12 -6.02
N PHE A 200 10.16 -7.21 -6.37
CA PHE A 200 9.53 -8.13 -5.42
C PHE A 200 10.45 -9.32 -5.16
N ARG A 201 10.82 -9.53 -3.92
CA ARG A 201 11.67 -10.66 -3.49
C ARG A 201 10.86 -11.60 -2.62
N LYS A 202 10.81 -12.88 -3.01
CA LYS A 202 10.19 -13.90 -2.14
C LYS A 202 10.97 -14.00 -0.82
N VAL A 203 10.24 -13.89 0.28
CA VAL A 203 10.78 -14.12 1.62
C VAL A 203 10.13 -15.38 2.19
N LYS A 204 10.94 -16.26 2.78
CA LYS A 204 10.42 -17.46 3.44
C LYS A 204 9.49 -17.02 4.57
N LYS A 205 8.33 -17.67 4.70
CA LYS A 205 7.58 -17.61 5.96
C LYS A 205 8.53 -18.11 7.04
N ASN A 206 8.82 -17.28 8.06
CA ASN A 206 9.42 -17.81 9.26
C ASN A 206 8.48 -18.91 9.75
N GLY A 207 9.04 -20.12 9.95
CA GLY A 207 8.28 -21.26 10.41
C GLY A 207 7.41 -20.84 11.58
N SER A 208 6.11 -21.09 11.46
CA SER A 208 5.27 -21.25 12.64
C SER A 208 5.98 -22.24 13.54
N ASP A 209 6.23 -21.86 14.78
CA ASP A 209 6.69 -22.76 15.81
C ASP A 209 5.98 -24.10 15.62
N LYS A 210 6.77 -25.13 15.33
CA LYS A 210 6.29 -26.50 15.45
C LYS A 210 5.85 -26.61 16.92
N LYS A 211 4.56 -26.60 17.19
CA LYS A 211 4.00 -27.08 18.44
C LYS A 211 4.56 -28.49 18.61
N THR A 212 5.56 -28.61 19.44
CA THR A 212 5.99 -29.89 19.98
C THR A 212 4.86 -30.32 20.90
N THR A 213 3.94 -31.09 20.36
CA THR A 213 3.01 -31.87 21.16
C THR A 213 3.84 -32.97 21.81
N ARG A 214 4.03 -32.87 23.10
CA ARG A 214 4.30 -34.01 23.96
C ARG A 214 3.04 -34.33 24.75
#